data_2bfe0dd9cc164d251b1a016e3d7a86ae
#
_entry.id   2bfe0dd9cc164d251b1a016e3d7a86ae
#
_cell.length_a   1.000
_cell.length_b   1.000
_cell.length_c   1.000
_cell.angle_alpha   90.00
_cell.angle_beta   90.00
_cell.angle_gamma   90.00
#
_symmetry.space_group_name_H-M   'P 1'
#
loop_
_entity.id
_entity.type
_entity.pdbx_description
1 polymer ?
#
loop_
_entity_poly.entity_id
_entity_poly.type
_entity_poly.pdbx_seq_one_letter_code
_entity_poly.pdbx_strand_id
1 'polypeptide(L)'
;MTTLGKTLKRLRILRKELAGIGFELTIGKSEYLDEAASVDTPGDVFPYRFVSVLPDGSMSWEDVNYDRRKESFDVFREEFFQRLAEKYEYRADDKRRAWLALCDDEEAPLPDPPARKVTGYERMAAAIRGLAKETEEE
;
A
#
# COMPACT_ATOMS: atom_id res chain seq x y z
N MET A 1 27.76 4.41 5.48
CA MET A 1 26.48 4.88 4.94
C MET A 1 25.65 5.46 6.08
N THR A 2 25.07 6.64 5.88
CA THR A 2 24.21 7.31 6.87
C THR A 2 22.89 6.54 7.03
N THR A 3 22.17 6.80 8.13
CA THR A 3 20.82 6.23 8.32
C THR A 3 19.89 6.64 7.18
N LEU A 4 19.96 7.90 6.76
CA LEU A 4 19.19 8.38 5.60
C LEU A 4 19.54 7.59 4.34
N GLY A 5 20.82 7.38 4.06
CA GLY A 5 21.25 6.60 2.90
C GLY A 5 20.75 5.17 2.92
N LYS A 6 20.77 4.54 4.09
CA LYS A 6 20.24 3.17 4.27
C LYS A 6 18.73 3.12 4.01
N THR A 7 17.98 4.08 4.53
CA THR A 7 16.53 4.17 4.33
C THR A 7 16.19 4.34 2.85
N LEU A 8 16.88 5.25 2.16
CA LEU A 8 16.65 5.47 0.73
C LEU A 8 16.97 4.24 -0.10
N LYS A 9 18.04 3.51 0.24
CA LYS A 9 18.39 2.27 -0.44
C LYS A 9 17.31 1.21 -0.22
N ARG A 10 16.82 1.06 1.01
CA ARG A 10 15.77 0.08 1.35
C ARG A 10 14.44 0.44 0.67
N LEU A 11 14.12 1.73 0.52
CA LEU A 11 12.96 2.17 -0.23
C LEU A 11 13.04 1.80 -1.71
N ARG A 12 14.23 1.92 -2.31
CA ARG A 12 14.43 1.52 -3.70
C ARG A 12 14.25 0.02 -3.89
N ILE A 13 14.71 -0.78 -2.92
CA ILE A 13 14.51 -2.23 -2.91
C ILE A 13 13.01 -2.54 -2.80
N LEU A 14 12.31 -1.88 -1.88
CA LEU A 14 10.87 -2.02 -1.70
C LEU A 14 10.12 -1.68 -2.99
N ARG A 15 10.51 -0.60 -3.66
CA ARG A 15 9.92 -0.19 -4.94
C ARG A 15 10.05 -1.29 -5.99
N LYS A 16 11.21 -1.94 -6.08
CA LYS A 16 11.44 -3.05 -7.01
C LYS A 16 10.60 -4.28 -6.67
N GLU A 17 10.53 -4.62 -5.39
CA GLU A 17 9.71 -5.75 -4.94
C GLU A 17 8.23 -5.54 -5.28
N LEU A 18 7.71 -4.34 -5.03
CA LEU A 18 6.32 -3.99 -5.34
C LEU A 18 6.08 -3.96 -6.85
N ALA A 19 7.02 -3.44 -7.62
CA ALA A 19 6.91 -3.45 -9.09
C ALA A 19 6.79 -4.87 -9.63
N GLY A 20 7.48 -5.82 -9.01
CA GLY A 20 7.42 -7.24 -9.38
C GLY A 20 6.04 -7.86 -9.23
N ILE A 21 5.19 -7.32 -8.36
CA ILE A 21 3.81 -7.76 -8.19
C ILE A 21 2.78 -6.80 -8.83
N GLY A 22 3.26 -5.81 -9.58
CA GLY A 22 2.39 -4.87 -10.28
C GLY A 22 1.97 -3.63 -9.50
N PHE A 23 2.61 -3.34 -8.39
CA PHE A 23 2.34 -2.14 -7.60
C PHE A 23 3.41 -1.09 -7.85
N GLU A 24 3.00 0.10 -8.27
CA GLU A 24 3.93 1.20 -8.56
C GLU A 24 4.13 2.09 -7.33
N LEU A 25 5.38 2.25 -6.94
CA LEU A 25 5.78 3.17 -5.88
C LEU A 25 6.75 4.19 -6.47
N THR A 26 6.52 5.48 -6.20
CA THR A 26 7.39 6.54 -6.65
C THR A 26 8.13 7.20 -5.49
N ILE A 27 9.41 7.50 -5.70
CA ILE A 27 10.25 8.18 -4.72
C ILE A 27 10.76 9.44 -5.41
N GLY A 28 10.42 10.60 -4.87
CA GLY A 28 10.77 11.88 -5.47
C GLY A 28 11.39 12.84 -4.47
N LYS A 29 11.81 13.99 -4.96
CA LYS A 29 12.26 15.09 -4.11
C LYS A 29 11.07 15.70 -3.39
N SER A 30 11.23 15.97 -2.10
CA SER A 30 10.22 16.70 -1.36
C SER A 30 10.35 18.19 -1.63
N GLU A 31 9.22 18.90 -1.66
CA GLU A 31 9.16 20.36 -1.75
C GLU A 31 9.41 21.00 -0.39
N TYR A 32 9.38 20.22 0.69
CA TYR A 32 9.55 20.73 2.05
C TYR A 32 11.01 20.59 2.49
N LEU A 33 11.55 21.64 3.10
CA LEU A 33 12.95 21.70 3.51
C LEU A 33 13.30 20.71 4.64
N ASP A 34 12.31 20.31 5.43
CA ASP A 34 12.47 19.37 6.53
C ASP A 34 12.33 17.91 6.13
N GLU A 35 12.15 17.65 4.83
CA GLU A 35 11.99 16.30 4.30
C GLU A 35 13.08 15.99 3.26
N ALA A 36 13.62 14.79 3.31
CA ALA A 36 14.65 14.36 2.36
C ALA A 36 14.07 13.80 1.06
N ALA A 37 12.92 13.15 1.13
CA ALA A 37 12.25 12.59 -0.05
C ALA A 37 10.77 12.41 0.23
N SER A 38 9.97 12.32 -0.83
CA SER A 38 8.55 11.96 -0.74
C SER A 38 8.31 10.60 -1.37
N VAL A 39 7.32 9.88 -0.86
CA VAL A 39 6.93 8.55 -1.36
C VAL A 39 5.45 8.59 -1.72
N ASP A 40 5.12 8.15 -2.93
CA ASP A 40 3.76 8.21 -3.43
C ASP A 40 3.46 7.03 -4.35
N THR A 41 2.19 6.88 -4.70
CA THR A 41 1.74 5.91 -5.71
C THR A 41 0.62 6.52 -6.53
N PRO A 42 0.54 6.19 -7.83
CA PRO A 42 -0.62 6.62 -8.62
C PRO A 42 -1.89 5.95 -8.14
N GLY A 43 -2.99 6.72 -8.15
CA GLY A 43 -4.29 6.21 -7.75
C GLY A 43 -4.58 6.35 -6.27
N ASP A 44 -5.64 5.71 -5.82
CA ASP A 44 -6.20 5.86 -4.47
C ASP A 44 -5.99 4.64 -3.57
N VAL A 45 -5.11 3.73 -3.94
CA VAL A 45 -4.84 2.51 -3.16
C VAL A 45 -3.81 2.71 -2.05
N PHE A 46 -3.08 3.81 -2.05
CA PHE A 46 -2.06 4.06 -1.01
C PHE A 46 -2.77 4.26 0.33
N PRO A 47 -2.38 3.51 1.39
CA PRO A 47 -3.11 3.57 2.66
C PRO A 47 -2.78 4.79 3.51
N TYR A 48 -1.73 5.53 3.16
CA TYR A 48 -1.27 6.68 3.92
C TYR A 48 -1.22 7.93 3.08
N ARG A 49 -1.20 9.10 3.75
CA ARG A 49 -1.04 10.41 3.11
C ARG A 49 0.30 11.02 3.54
N PHE A 50 0.85 11.84 2.66
CA PHE A 50 2.05 12.65 2.96
C PHE A 50 3.21 11.81 3.49
N VAL A 51 3.50 10.70 2.82
CA VAL A 51 4.60 9.83 3.20
C VAL A 51 5.92 10.46 2.77
N SER A 52 6.83 10.59 3.71
CA SER A 52 8.13 11.20 3.45
C SER A 52 9.25 10.52 4.22
N VAL A 53 10.47 10.73 3.75
CA VAL A 53 11.69 10.33 4.45
C VAL A 53 12.28 11.58 5.06
N LEU A 54 12.59 11.52 6.36
CA LEU A 54 13.19 12.65 7.08
C LEU A 54 14.72 12.60 7.00
N PRO A 55 15.40 13.73 7.20
CA PRO A 55 16.87 13.77 7.13
C PRO A 55 17.58 12.81 8.09
N ASP A 56 16.94 12.44 9.21
CA ASP A 56 17.50 11.47 10.16
C ASP A 56 17.34 10.01 9.71
N GLY A 57 16.70 9.76 8.57
CA GLY A 57 16.46 8.43 8.03
C GLY A 57 15.17 7.78 8.50
N SER A 58 14.38 8.45 9.34
CA SER A 58 13.08 7.93 9.74
C SER A 58 12.03 8.20 8.66
N MET A 59 10.92 7.48 8.73
CA MET A 59 9.76 7.68 7.87
C MET A 59 8.70 8.49 8.61
N SER A 60 7.97 9.32 7.88
CA SER A 60 6.87 10.10 8.43
C SER A 60 5.67 9.99 7.50
N TRP A 61 4.48 9.82 8.07
CA TRP A 61 3.24 9.70 7.28
C TRP A 61 2.04 10.09 8.12
N GLU A 62 0.92 10.38 7.44
CA GLU A 62 -0.38 10.55 8.06
C GLU A 62 -1.14 9.23 7.92
N ASP A 63 -1.55 8.62 9.03
CA ASP A 63 -2.20 7.32 9.01
C ASP A 63 -3.70 7.42 8.69
N VAL A 64 -4.40 6.27 8.72
CA VAL A 64 -5.82 6.19 8.38
C VAL A 64 -6.72 6.99 9.33
N ASN A 65 -6.23 7.33 10.52
CA ASN A 65 -6.94 8.14 11.52
C ASN A 65 -6.54 9.61 11.46
N TYR A 66 -5.80 10.04 10.42
CA TYR A 66 -5.27 11.38 10.25
C TYR A 66 -4.23 11.77 11.31
N ASP A 67 -3.66 10.80 12.01
CA ASP A 67 -2.59 11.04 12.97
C ASP A 67 -1.24 11.02 12.28
N ARG A 68 -0.39 12.01 12.61
CA ARG A 68 0.97 12.07 12.06
C ARG A 68 1.86 11.07 12.80
N ARG A 69 2.51 10.19 12.04
CA ARG A 69 3.40 9.16 12.56
C ARG A 69 4.84 9.44 12.15
N LYS A 70 5.76 9.12 13.03
CA LYS A 70 7.20 9.14 12.75
C LYS A 70 7.80 7.86 13.34
N GLU A 71 8.30 6.98 12.46
CA GLU A 71 8.80 5.67 12.87
C GLU A 71 10.04 5.28 12.05
N SER A 72 10.70 4.19 12.45
CA SER A 72 11.76 3.61 11.64
C SER A 72 11.22 3.05 10.33
N PHE A 73 12.11 2.83 9.38
CA PHE A 73 11.72 2.19 8.11
C PHE A 73 11.11 0.79 8.33
N ASP A 74 11.65 0.03 9.28
CA ASP A 74 11.13 -1.32 9.55
C ASP A 74 9.68 -1.30 10.01
N VAL A 75 9.33 -0.38 10.92
CA VAL A 75 7.96 -0.20 11.39
C VAL A 75 7.06 0.26 10.24
N PHE A 76 7.52 1.22 9.44
CA PHE A 76 6.79 1.70 8.27
C PHE A 76 6.49 0.55 7.31
N ARG A 77 7.51 -0.23 6.96
CA ARG A 77 7.39 -1.34 6.00
C ARG A 77 6.38 -2.38 6.47
N GLU A 78 6.46 -2.79 7.73
CA GLU A 78 5.56 -3.78 8.31
C GLU A 78 4.10 -3.32 8.29
N GLU A 79 3.84 -2.12 8.80
CA GLU A 79 2.49 -1.55 8.81
C GLU A 79 1.97 -1.27 7.40
N PHE A 80 2.85 -0.79 6.51
CA PHE A 80 2.49 -0.50 5.13
C PHE A 80 2.01 -1.74 4.39
N PHE A 81 2.74 -2.85 4.50
CA PHE A 81 2.32 -4.11 3.87
C PHE A 81 0.98 -4.60 4.41
N GLN A 82 0.80 -4.55 5.73
CA GLN A 82 -0.44 -4.98 6.36
C GLN A 82 -1.62 -4.13 5.88
N ARG A 83 -1.50 -2.81 5.93
CA ARG A 83 -2.57 -1.88 5.53
C ARG A 83 -2.87 -1.96 4.04
N LEU A 84 -1.84 -2.12 3.22
CA LEU A 84 -2.02 -2.25 1.78
C LEU A 84 -2.77 -3.54 1.42
N ALA A 85 -2.40 -4.67 2.03
CA ALA A 85 -3.09 -5.92 1.82
C ALA A 85 -4.56 -5.83 2.27
N GLU A 86 -4.82 -5.24 3.44
CA GLU A 86 -6.19 -5.02 3.95
C GLU A 86 -7.02 -4.17 2.98
N LYS A 87 -6.41 -3.17 2.36
CA LYS A 87 -7.12 -2.30 1.41
C LYS A 87 -7.57 -3.07 0.16
N TYR A 88 -6.74 -3.95 -0.37
CA TYR A 88 -7.11 -4.80 -1.49
C TYR A 88 -8.16 -5.84 -1.10
N GLU A 89 -8.04 -6.43 0.09
CA GLU A 89 -9.04 -7.35 0.62
C GLU A 89 -10.41 -6.66 0.79
N TYR A 90 -10.40 -5.44 1.31
CA TYR A 90 -11.61 -4.62 1.44
C TYR A 90 -12.26 -4.35 0.08
N ARG A 91 -11.46 -4.03 -0.94
CA ARG A 91 -11.98 -3.81 -2.30
C ARG A 91 -12.62 -5.05 -2.89
N ALA A 92 -12.04 -6.23 -2.63
CA ALA A 92 -12.64 -7.50 -3.07
C ALA A 92 -14.00 -7.72 -2.40
N ASP A 93 -14.07 -7.51 -1.08
CA ASP A 93 -15.31 -7.65 -0.32
C ASP A 93 -16.37 -6.62 -0.73
N ASP A 94 -15.95 -5.39 -1.01
CA ASP A 94 -16.84 -4.34 -1.45
C ASP A 94 -17.48 -4.69 -2.79
N LYS A 95 -16.72 -5.26 -3.72
CA LYS A 95 -17.26 -5.70 -5.02
C LYS A 95 -18.25 -6.85 -4.86
N ARG A 96 -17.97 -7.80 -3.95
CA ARG A 96 -18.92 -8.87 -3.66
C ARG A 96 -20.22 -8.34 -3.06
N ARG A 97 -20.12 -7.43 -2.09
CA ARG A 97 -21.30 -6.84 -1.43
C ARG A 97 -22.15 -6.04 -2.40
N ALA A 98 -21.52 -5.26 -3.26
CA ALA A 98 -22.23 -4.47 -4.27
C ALA A 98 -22.99 -5.40 -5.24
N TRP A 99 -22.37 -6.50 -5.66
CA TRP A 99 -23.03 -7.47 -6.54
C TRP A 99 -24.20 -8.18 -5.83
N LEU A 100 -24.02 -8.58 -4.57
CA LEU A 100 -25.07 -9.22 -3.78
C LEU A 100 -26.27 -8.29 -3.60
N ALA A 101 -26.03 -6.99 -3.39
CA ALA A 101 -27.09 -6.00 -3.27
C ALA A 101 -27.91 -5.91 -4.57
N LEU A 102 -27.26 -6.01 -5.74
CA LEU A 102 -27.94 -6.03 -7.03
C LEU A 102 -28.75 -7.32 -7.23
N CYS A 103 -28.31 -8.42 -6.67
CA CYS A 103 -29.03 -9.70 -6.75
C CYS A 103 -30.31 -9.71 -5.92
N ASP A 104 -30.45 -8.83 -4.92
CA ASP A 104 -31.65 -8.73 -4.09
C ASP A 104 -32.81 -8.03 -4.80
N ASP A 105 -32.57 -7.41 -5.96
CA ASP A 105 -33.63 -6.78 -6.77
C ASP A 105 -34.28 -7.85 -7.66
N GLU A 106 -35.47 -8.30 -7.28
CA GLU A 106 -36.21 -9.35 -7.99
C GLU A 106 -36.66 -8.94 -9.39
N GLU A 107 -36.75 -7.65 -9.67
CA GLU A 107 -37.21 -7.13 -10.96
C GLU A 107 -36.10 -6.92 -11.98
N ALA A 108 -34.85 -6.88 -11.52
CA ALA A 108 -33.70 -6.67 -12.39
C ALA A 108 -33.10 -7.99 -12.87
N PRO A 109 -32.56 -8.06 -14.11
CA PRO A 109 -31.80 -9.22 -14.53
C PRO A 109 -30.54 -9.36 -13.67
N LEU A 110 -30.16 -10.61 -13.35
CA LEU A 110 -28.95 -10.87 -12.55
C LEU A 110 -27.71 -10.36 -13.28
N PRO A 111 -26.94 -9.46 -12.68
CA PRO A 111 -25.68 -9.02 -13.29
C PRO A 111 -24.62 -10.11 -13.21
N ASP A 112 -23.64 -10.06 -14.10
CA ASP A 112 -22.49 -10.97 -14.03
C ASP A 112 -21.70 -10.75 -12.75
N PRO A 113 -21.26 -11.83 -12.08
CA PRO A 113 -20.41 -11.69 -10.89
C PRO A 113 -19.10 -10.96 -11.22
N PRO A 114 -18.59 -10.10 -10.30
CA PRO A 114 -17.35 -9.38 -10.53
C PRO A 114 -16.10 -10.26 -10.29
N ALA A 115 -16.11 -11.49 -10.80
CA ALA A 115 -15.10 -12.49 -10.49
C ALA A 115 -13.67 -12.05 -10.81
N ARG A 116 -13.46 -11.38 -11.95
CA ARG A 116 -12.12 -10.92 -12.36
C ARG A 116 -11.55 -9.87 -11.41
N LYS A 117 -12.37 -8.89 -11.02
CA LYS A 117 -11.94 -7.82 -10.11
C LYS A 117 -11.68 -8.37 -8.73
N VAL A 118 -12.57 -9.20 -8.22
CA VAL A 118 -12.42 -9.84 -6.91
C VAL A 118 -11.16 -10.70 -6.88
N THR A 119 -10.96 -11.55 -7.86
CA THR A 119 -9.77 -12.41 -7.94
C THR A 119 -8.48 -11.57 -8.06
N GLY A 120 -8.52 -10.51 -8.86
CA GLY A 120 -7.37 -9.59 -9.01
C GLY A 120 -6.99 -8.95 -7.70
N TYR A 121 -7.95 -8.44 -6.94
CA TYR A 121 -7.70 -7.83 -5.64
C TYR A 121 -7.19 -8.85 -4.62
N GLU A 122 -7.76 -10.05 -4.59
CA GLU A 122 -7.31 -11.13 -3.70
C GLU A 122 -5.89 -11.58 -4.01
N ARG A 123 -5.54 -11.71 -5.29
CA ARG A 123 -4.18 -12.06 -5.73
C ARG A 123 -3.18 -11.00 -5.32
N MET A 124 -3.54 -9.71 -5.46
CA MET A 124 -2.67 -8.61 -5.06
C MET A 124 -2.44 -8.63 -3.55
N ALA A 125 -3.50 -8.80 -2.75
CA ALA A 125 -3.38 -8.91 -1.31
C ALA A 125 -2.48 -10.08 -0.90
N ALA A 126 -2.66 -11.24 -1.51
CA ALA A 126 -1.83 -12.41 -1.24
C ALA A 126 -0.36 -12.18 -1.62
N ALA A 127 -0.11 -11.52 -2.75
CA ALA A 127 1.25 -11.18 -3.19
C ALA A 127 1.94 -10.22 -2.22
N ILE A 128 1.21 -9.23 -1.71
CA ILE A 128 1.73 -8.27 -0.72
C ILE A 128 2.09 -9.01 0.57
N ARG A 129 1.22 -9.89 1.06
CA ARG A 129 1.49 -10.68 2.26
C ARG A 129 2.68 -11.63 2.07
N GLY A 130 2.85 -12.16 0.86
CA GLY A 130 4.00 -12.99 0.50
C GLY A 130 5.31 -12.21 0.58
N LEU A 131 5.34 -10.98 0.08
CA LEU A 131 6.53 -10.12 0.19
C LEU A 131 6.87 -9.81 1.65
N ALA A 132 5.87 -9.55 2.47
CA ALA A 132 6.07 -9.29 3.90
C ALA A 132 6.73 -10.48 4.60
N LYS A 133 6.29 -11.70 4.30
CA LYS A 133 6.86 -12.92 4.88
C LYS A 133 8.30 -13.19 4.45
N GLU A 134 8.61 -13.00 3.17
CA GLU A 134 9.96 -13.22 2.63
C GLU A 134 11.00 -12.40 3.37
N THR A 135 10.64 -11.21 3.80
CA THR A 135 11.56 -10.32 4.52
C THR A 135 11.73 -10.74 5.99
N GLU A 136 10.69 -11.29 6.61
CA GLU A 136 10.76 -11.75 8.00
C GLU A 136 11.66 -12.99 8.17
N GLU A 137 11.83 -13.79 7.11
CA GLU A 137 12.65 -15.00 7.10
C GLU A 137 14.15 -14.70 6.91
N GLU A 138 14.51 -13.51 6.53
CA GLU A 138 15.89 -13.06 6.39
C GLU A 138 16.41 -12.47 7.73
#